data_97fe4c5fa0a799998696b6437ec6e16f
#
_entry.id   97fe4c5fa0a799998696b6437ec6e16f
#
_cell.length_a   1.000
_cell.length_b   1.000
_cell.length_c   1.000
_cell.angle_alpha   90.00
_cell.angle_beta   90.00
_cell.angle_gamma   90.00
#
_symmetry.space_group_name_H-M   'P 1'
#
loop_
_entity.id
_entity.type
_entity.pdbx_description
1 polymer ?
#
loop_
_entity_poly.entity_id
_entity_poly.type
_entity_poly.pdbx_seq_one_letter_code
_entity_poly.pdbx_strand_id
1 'polypeptide(L)'
;AGDVRVFGMDYAANERTIRRELGVVLGGIDFYPKKKVGVITDVTRRFYDNWDESKYRHYLQLFKIDESKRVDQLSSGMKVKYMIALALSHNARLLILDEPTSGLDPVSRDELTELLRRLVADGTRSVLFSTHITSDLEKCATHIAFIKDGEMQYTGSLDDFRDHYKDVGVTLEDIIVHVERRPLDEGAII
;
A
#
# COMPACT_ATOMS: atom_id res chain seq x y z
N ALA A 1 7.94 20.61 -10.43
CA ALA A 1 6.72 20.88 -11.19
C ALA A 1 6.48 19.71 -12.13
N GLY A 2 5.24 19.28 -12.29
CA GLY A 2 4.86 18.17 -13.17
C GLY A 2 3.34 18.04 -13.19
N ASP A 3 2.82 17.31 -14.16
CA ASP A 3 1.39 17.04 -14.30
C ASP A 3 1.08 15.66 -13.71
N VAL A 4 0.00 15.59 -12.93
CA VAL A 4 -0.49 14.33 -12.35
C VAL A 4 -1.86 14.02 -12.95
N ARG A 5 -2.00 12.84 -13.53
CA ARG A 5 -3.27 12.32 -14.02
C ARG A 5 -3.65 11.04 -13.28
N VAL A 6 -4.89 10.98 -12.82
CA VAL A 6 -5.44 9.79 -12.16
C VAL A 6 -6.77 9.46 -12.85
N PHE A 7 -6.96 8.21 -13.24
CA PHE A 7 -8.10 7.75 -14.02
C PHE A 7 -8.33 8.56 -15.33
N GLY A 8 -7.23 9.01 -15.95
CA GLY A 8 -7.28 9.88 -17.14
C GLY A 8 -7.61 11.34 -16.88
N MET A 9 -8.00 11.72 -15.66
CA MET A 9 -8.34 13.08 -15.25
C MET A 9 -7.12 13.83 -14.74
N ASP A 10 -7.00 15.12 -15.08
CA ASP A 10 -6.05 16.03 -14.44
C ASP A 10 -6.38 16.19 -12.96
N TYR A 11 -5.37 15.98 -12.10
CA TYR A 11 -5.59 15.99 -10.65
C TYR A 11 -6.01 17.36 -10.13
N ALA A 12 -5.35 18.42 -10.56
CA ALA A 12 -5.64 19.77 -10.05
C ALA A 12 -7.05 20.24 -10.40
N ALA A 13 -7.52 19.91 -11.60
CA ALA A 13 -8.86 20.25 -12.05
C ALA A 13 -9.97 19.37 -11.45
N ASN A 14 -9.64 18.14 -11.02
CA ASN A 14 -10.63 17.13 -10.60
C ASN A 14 -10.35 16.56 -9.20
N GLU A 15 -9.63 17.26 -8.33
CA GLU A 15 -9.15 16.77 -7.05
C GLU A 15 -10.25 16.11 -6.21
N ARG A 16 -11.39 16.75 -6.05
CA ARG A 16 -12.50 16.23 -5.24
C ARG A 16 -13.05 14.92 -5.78
N THR A 17 -13.20 14.79 -7.09
CA THR A 17 -13.70 13.58 -7.76
C THR A 17 -12.69 12.45 -7.59
N ILE A 18 -11.42 12.73 -7.85
CA ILE A 18 -10.34 11.74 -7.74
C ILE A 18 -10.23 11.25 -6.30
N ARG A 19 -10.17 12.15 -5.31
CA ARG A 19 -10.04 11.77 -3.89
C ARG A 19 -11.14 10.84 -3.39
N ARG A 20 -12.34 10.92 -3.94
CA ARG A 20 -13.45 10.02 -3.59
C ARG A 20 -13.22 8.57 -4.04
N GLU A 21 -12.40 8.39 -5.06
CA GLU A 21 -12.06 7.08 -5.62
C GLU A 21 -10.69 6.56 -5.15
N LEU A 22 -9.99 7.32 -4.27
CA LEU A 22 -8.72 6.93 -3.69
C LEU A 22 -8.89 6.40 -2.28
N GLY A 23 -8.22 5.31 -1.97
CA GLY A 23 -7.96 4.84 -0.61
C GLY A 23 -6.50 5.04 -0.28
N VAL A 24 -6.17 5.85 0.73
CA VAL A 24 -4.79 6.12 1.13
C VAL A 24 -4.53 5.52 2.49
N VAL A 25 -3.49 4.70 2.59
CA VAL A 25 -3.03 4.06 3.83
C VAL A 25 -1.56 4.40 4.01
N LEU A 26 -1.28 5.32 4.93
CA LEU A 26 0.09 5.75 5.24
C LEU A 26 0.65 4.90 6.38
N GLY A 27 1.84 4.37 6.17
CA GLY A 27 2.56 3.59 7.17
C GLY A 27 2.88 4.41 8.42
N GLY A 28 2.80 3.78 9.60
CA GLY A 28 3.21 4.40 10.86
C GLY A 28 2.33 5.53 11.39
N ILE A 29 1.22 5.88 10.72
CA ILE A 29 0.32 6.94 11.19
C ILE A 29 -0.74 6.36 12.12
N ASP A 30 -0.65 6.76 13.38
CA ASP A 30 -1.70 6.53 14.36
C ASP A 30 -2.75 7.65 14.30
N PHE A 31 -3.77 7.46 13.47
CA PHE A 31 -4.92 8.38 13.46
C PHE A 31 -5.66 8.31 14.79
N TYR A 32 -5.56 9.38 15.57
CA TYR A 32 -6.29 9.51 16.83
C TYR A 32 -6.21 8.26 17.72
N PRO A 33 -5.02 7.87 18.22
CA PRO A 33 -4.79 6.57 18.85
C PRO A 33 -5.74 6.27 20.00
N LYS A 34 -6.16 7.29 20.73
CA LYS A 34 -7.08 7.17 21.89
C LYS A 34 -8.57 7.19 21.54
N LYS A 35 -8.92 7.33 20.25
CA LYS A 35 -10.32 7.28 19.81
C LYS A 35 -10.70 5.85 19.48
N LYS A 36 -11.98 5.51 19.69
CA LYS A 36 -12.54 4.24 19.27
C LYS A 36 -12.62 4.15 17.76
N VAL A 37 -12.44 2.95 17.23
CA VAL A 37 -12.57 2.63 15.81
C VAL A 37 -13.91 3.14 15.25
N GLY A 38 -15.03 2.84 15.90
CA GLY A 38 -16.35 3.27 15.47
C GLY A 38 -16.50 4.80 15.40
N VAL A 39 -15.87 5.55 16.31
CA VAL A 39 -15.92 7.03 16.28
C VAL A 39 -15.18 7.57 15.06
N ILE A 40 -14.03 6.98 14.70
CA ILE A 40 -13.27 7.38 13.51
C ILE A 40 -14.08 7.05 12.26
N THR A 41 -14.66 5.87 12.20
CA THR A 41 -15.53 5.45 11.08
C THR A 41 -16.72 6.39 10.91
N ASP A 42 -17.39 6.76 12.00
CA ASP A 42 -18.52 7.69 11.96
C ASP A 42 -18.17 9.07 11.38
N VAL A 43 -16.95 9.53 11.61
CA VAL A 43 -16.45 10.76 10.99
C VAL A 43 -16.11 10.51 9.53
N THR A 44 -15.36 9.44 9.24
CA THR A 44 -14.86 9.12 7.88
C THR A 44 -16.00 8.95 6.89
N ARG A 45 -17.03 8.19 7.23
CA ARG A 45 -18.16 7.90 6.31
C ARG A 45 -18.91 9.15 5.85
N ARG A 46 -18.86 10.26 6.61
CA ARG A 46 -19.52 11.53 6.23
C ARG A 46 -18.85 12.24 5.05
N PHE A 47 -17.63 11.87 4.70
CA PHE A 47 -16.89 12.42 3.56
C PHE A 47 -17.16 11.70 2.25
N TYR A 48 -17.89 10.55 2.30
CA TYR A 48 -18.09 9.68 1.16
C TYR A 48 -19.57 9.40 0.92
N ASP A 49 -20.13 10.01 -0.15
CA ASP A 49 -21.54 9.81 -0.51
C ASP A 49 -21.85 8.37 -0.96
N ASN A 50 -20.81 7.64 -1.39
CA ASN A 50 -20.87 6.25 -1.86
C ASN A 50 -20.45 5.23 -0.81
N TRP A 51 -20.54 5.59 0.48
CA TRP A 51 -20.25 4.67 1.59
C TRP A 51 -21.20 3.48 1.59
N ASP A 52 -20.63 2.28 1.68
CA ASP A 52 -21.37 1.02 1.75
C ASP A 52 -21.19 0.39 3.15
N GLU A 53 -22.21 0.54 3.99
CA GLU A 53 -22.20 0.03 5.36
C GLU A 53 -22.11 -1.50 5.40
N SER A 54 -22.67 -2.19 4.42
CA SER A 54 -22.62 -3.67 4.40
C SER A 54 -21.22 -4.17 4.10
N LYS A 55 -20.49 -3.53 3.17
CA LYS A 55 -19.08 -3.81 2.91
C LYS A 55 -18.23 -3.51 4.14
N TYR A 56 -18.45 -2.37 4.78
CA TYR A 56 -17.73 -2.01 6.00
C TYR A 56 -17.86 -3.10 7.06
N ARG A 57 -19.08 -3.52 7.39
CA ARG A 57 -19.32 -4.59 8.37
C ARG A 57 -18.69 -5.91 7.95
N HIS A 58 -18.77 -6.26 6.67
CA HIS A 58 -18.12 -7.46 6.14
C HIS A 58 -16.60 -7.43 6.38
N TYR A 59 -15.94 -6.32 6.07
CA TYR A 59 -14.48 -6.21 6.26
C TYR A 59 -14.09 -6.18 7.74
N LEU A 60 -14.87 -5.56 8.62
CA LEU A 60 -14.60 -5.62 10.05
C LEU A 60 -14.67 -7.05 10.59
N GLN A 61 -15.66 -7.82 10.16
CA GLN A 61 -15.79 -9.25 10.52
C GLN A 61 -14.61 -10.05 9.97
N LEU A 62 -14.28 -9.87 8.68
CA LEU A 62 -13.18 -10.56 8.01
C LEU A 62 -11.84 -10.30 8.72
N PHE A 63 -11.60 -9.07 9.11
CA PHE A 63 -10.35 -8.65 9.75
C PHE A 63 -10.39 -8.75 11.28
N LYS A 64 -11.52 -9.21 11.85
CA LYS A 64 -11.73 -9.37 13.30
C LYS A 64 -11.48 -8.06 14.07
N ILE A 65 -11.96 -6.94 13.53
CA ILE A 65 -11.81 -5.61 14.13
C ILE A 65 -13.06 -5.30 14.95
N ASP A 66 -12.84 -4.96 16.22
CA ASP A 66 -13.87 -4.54 17.15
C ASP A 66 -13.95 -3.01 17.22
N GLU A 67 -15.08 -2.43 16.81
CA GLU A 67 -15.31 -0.99 16.77
C GLU A 67 -15.30 -0.32 18.16
N SER A 68 -15.51 -1.08 19.22
CA SER A 68 -15.48 -0.58 20.59
C SER A 68 -14.06 -0.30 21.10
N LYS A 69 -13.05 -0.92 20.48
CA LYS A 69 -11.64 -0.74 20.82
C LYS A 69 -11.11 0.60 20.35
N ARG A 70 -10.11 1.10 21.07
CA ARG A 70 -9.32 2.27 20.61
C ARG A 70 -8.31 1.82 19.59
N VAL A 71 -7.89 2.75 18.71
CA VAL A 71 -6.89 2.47 17.68
C VAL A 71 -5.56 2.00 18.28
N ASP A 72 -5.14 2.55 19.43
CA ASP A 72 -3.92 2.11 20.12
C ASP A 72 -3.97 0.67 20.68
N GLN A 73 -5.15 0.06 20.73
CA GLN A 73 -5.35 -1.33 21.13
C GLN A 73 -5.34 -2.33 19.96
N LEU A 74 -5.25 -1.84 18.72
CA LEU A 74 -5.10 -2.66 17.52
C LEU A 74 -3.62 -2.97 17.29
N SER A 75 -3.32 -4.19 16.83
CA SER A 75 -1.99 -4.50 16.30
C SER A 75 -1.69 -3.68 15.04
N SER A 76 -0.41 -3.55 14.68
CA SER A 76 -0.03 -2.83 13.46
C SER A 76 -0.75 -3.38 12.22
N GLY A 77 -0.81 -4.70 12.06
CA GLY A 77 -1.55 -5.35 10.96
C GLY A 77 -3.06 -5.07 11.01
N MET A 78 -3.68 -5.04 12.18
CA MET A 78 -5.10 -4.68 12.32
C MET A 78 -5.35 -3.21 11.96
N LYS A 79 -4.43 -2.30 12.27
CA LYS A 79 -4.55 -0.88 11.88
C LYS A 79 -4.54 -0.75 10.35
N VAL A 80 -3.59 -1.39 9.66
CA VAL A 80 -3.54 -1.39 8.19
C VAL A 80 -4.81 -2.00 7.59
N LYS A 81 -5.26 -3.15 8.08
CA LYS A 81 -6.50 -3.81 7.64
C LYS A 81 -7.73 -2.91 7.86
N TYR A 82 -7.79 -2.18 8.98
CA TYR A 82 -8.85 -1.22 9.25
C TYR A 82 -8.86 -0.06 8.23
N MET A 83 -7.70 0.52 7.94
CA MET A 83 -7.59 1.57 6.92
C MET A 83 -8.04 1.08 5.53
N ILE A 84 -7.65 -0.15 5.17
CA ILE A 84 -8.11 -0.80 3.93
C ILE A 84 -9.62 -1.01 3.97
N ALA A 85 -10.19 -1.45 5.10
CA ALA A 85 -11.64 -1.60 5.25
C ALA A 85 -12.39 -0.30 4.99
N LEU A 86 -11.91 0.82 5.54
CA LEU A 86 -12.49 2.15 5.28
C LEU A 86 -12.44 2.49 3.77
N ALA A 87 -11.29 2.30 3.12
CA ALA A 87 -11.11 2.58 1.70
C ALA A 87 -12.03 1.73 0.80
N LEU A 88 -12.17 0.45 1.11
CA LEU A 88 -13.04 -0.46 0.37
C LEU A 88 -14.53 -0.17 0.61
N SER A 89 -14.88 0.40 1.76
CA SER A 89 -16.26 0.74 2.09
C SER A 89 -16.80 1.95 1.35
N HIS A 90 -15.92 2.84 0.86
CA HIS A 90 -16.32 3.91 -0.06
C HIS A 90 -16.00 3.59 -1.52
N ASN A 91 -15.76 2.31 -1.84
CA ASN A 91 -15.50 1.81 -3.18
C ASN A 91 -14.28 2.44 -3.88
N ALA A 92 -13.19 2.66 -3.15
CA ALA A 92 -11.93 3.13 -3.74
C ALA A 92 -11.51 2.23 -4.91
N ARG A 93 -11.17 2.85 -6.03
CA ARG A 93 -10.66 2.17 -7.25
C ARG A 93 -9.14 2.07 -7.26
N LEU A 94 -8.46 3.00 -6.60
CA LEU A 94 -7.01 2.96 -6.43
C LEU A 94 -6.68 3.04 -4.94
N LEU A 95 -5.97 2.03 -4.43
CA LEU A 95 -5.37 2.05 -3.11
C LEU A 95 -3.92 2.50 -3.22
N ILE A 96 -3.53 3.48 -2.42
CA ILE A 96 -2.14 3.94 -2.30
C ILE A 96 -1.69 3.62 -0.88
N LEU A 97 -0.68 2.77 -0.75
CA LEU A 97 -0.22 2.24 0.52
C LEU A 97 1.28 2.57 0.68
N ASP A 98 1.61 3.21 1.77
CA ASP A 98 3.01 3.53 2.08
C ASP A 98 3.54 2.55 3.12
N GLU A 99 4.53 1.72 2.72
CA GLU A 99 5.16 0.69 3.56
C GLU A 99 4.16 -0.18 4.36
N PRO A 100 3.10 -0.75 3.73
CA PRO A 100 1.97 -1.35 4.45
C PRO A 100 2.34 -2.60 5.25
N THR A 101 3.45 -3.24 4.92
CA THR A 101 3.94 -4.48 5.56
C THR A 101 5.04 -4.24 6.57
N SER A 102 5.56 -3.01 6.65
CA SER A 102 6.65 -2.65 7.55
C SER A 102 6.23 -2.85 9.02
N GLY A 103 7.08 -3.52 9.80
CA GLY A 103 6.82 -3.78 11.21
C GLY A 103 5.70 -4.79 11.49
N LEU A 104 5.21 -5.52 10.48
CA LEU A 104 4.30 -6.63 10.69
C LEU A 104 5.06 -7.93 11.00
N ASP A 105 4.46 -8.78 11.83
CA ASP A 105 4.91 -10.15 11.98
C ASP A 105 4.74 -10.95 10.67
N PRO A 106 5.45 -12.06 10.47
CA PRO A 106 5.42 -12.81 9.21
C PRO A 106 4.04 -13.28 8.78
N VAL A 107 3.16 -13.64 9.73
CA VAL A 107 1.79 -14.12 9.43
C VAL A 107 0.94 -12.96 8.96
N SER A 108 0.92 -11.84 9.68
CA SER A 108 0.19 -10.63 9.31
C SER A 108 0.64 -10.08 7.96
N ARG A 109 1.95 -10.17 7.65
CA ARG A 109 2.51 -9.77 6.36
C ARG A 109 2.00 -10.66 5.22
N ASP A 110 2.02 -11.96 5.39
CA ASP A 110 1.53 -12.92 4.40
C ASP A 110 0.04 -12.74 4.14
N GLU A 111 -0.77 -12.59 5.18
CA GLU A 111 -2.20 -12.30 5.05
C GLU A 111 -2.46 -10.98 4.30
N LEU A 112 -1.64 -9.95 4.52
CA LEU A 112 -1.80 -8.67 3.85
C LEU A 112 -1.43 -8.74 2.37
N THR A 113 -0.29 -9.36 2.02
CA THR A 113 0.12 -9.52 0.61
C THR A 113 -0.91 -10.35 -0.17
N GLU A 114 -1.45 -11.41 0.42
CA GLU A 114 -2.52 -12.20 -0.19
C GLU A 114 -3.82 -11.38 -0.34
N LEU A 115 -4.17 -10.55 0.64
CA LEU A 115 -5.31 -9.63 0.53
C LEU A 115 -5.11 -8.67 -0.65
N LEU A 116 -3.95 -8.03 -0.78
CA LEU A 116 -3.66 -7.10 -1.87
C LEU A 116 -3.76 -7.78 -3.23
N ARG A 117 -3.22 -9.00 -3.37
CA ARG A 117 -3.33 -9.80 -4.58
C ARG A 117 -4.78 -10.09 -4.96
N ARG A 118 -5.62 -10.45 -4.00
CA ARG A 118 -7.05 -10.73 -4.23
C ARG A 118 -7.84 -9.48 -4.60
N LEU A 119 -7.51 -8.32 -4.03
CA LEU A 119 -8.21 -7.07 -4.30
C LEU A 119 -8.10 -6.60 -5.76
N VAL A 120 -7.04 -6.99 -6.47
CA VAL A 120 -6.81 -6.61 -7.87
C VAL A 120 -7.18 -7.72 -8.86
N ALA A 121 -7.53 -8.91 -8.38
CA ALA A 121 -7.72 -10.09 -9.22
C ALA A 121 -8.88 -9.97 -10.24
N ASP A 122 -9.90 -9.18 -9.94
CA ASP A 122 -11.03 -8.94 -10.83
C ASP A 122 -10.81 -7.79 -11.83
N GLY A 123 -9.65 -7.10 -11.76
CA GLY A 123 -9.29 -5.98 -12.61
C GLY A 123 -10.09 -4.69 -12.35
N THR A 124 -10.97 -4.66 -11.34
CA THR A 124 -11.79 -3.48 -11.04
C THR A 124 -11.05 -2.45 -10.20
N ARG A 125 -9.95 -2.84 -9.55
CA ARG A 125 -9.14 -2.02 -8.67
C ARG A 125 -7.67 -2.10 -9.02
N SER A 126 -6.95 -1.07 -8.59
CA SER A 126 -5.48 -1.04 -8.62
C SER A 126 -4.93 -0.78 -7.22
N VAL A 127 -3.77 -1.32 -6.95
CA VAL A 127 -3.01 -1.06 -5.71
C VAL A 127 -1.63 -0.56 -6.10
N LEU A 128 -1.27 0.59 -5.60
CA LEU A 128 0.09 1.14 -5.63
C LEU A 128 0.63 1.11 -4.20
N PHE A 129 1.74 0.43 -3.97
CA PHE A 129 2.35 0.44 -2.65
C PHE A 129 3.86 0.62 -2.72
N SER A 130 4.41 1.34 -1.77
CA SER A 130 5.85 1.44 -1.55
C SER A 130 6.29 0.30 -0.63
N THR A 131 7.47 -0.25 -0.86
CA THR A 131 8.12 -1.19 0.07
C THR A 131 9.60 -1.29 -0.24
N HIS A 132 10.40 -1.54 0.80
CA HIS A 132 11.79 -1.96 0.70
C HIS A 132 11.96 -3.48 0.88
N ILE A 133 10.83 -4.21 1.03
CA ILE A 133 10.81 -5.65 1.27
C ILE A 133 10.54 -6.37 -0.06
N THR A 134 11.60 -6.87 -0.68
CA THR A 134 11.57 -7.50 -2.01
C THR A 134 10.64 -8.71 -2.08
N SER A 135 10.59 -9.51 -1.02
CA SER A 135 9.71 -10.69 -0.95
C SER A 135 8.22 -10.36 -1.02
N ASP A 136 7.81 -9.15 -0.64
CA ASP A 136 6.41 -8.72 -0.76
C ASP A 136 6.06 -8.41 -2.21
N LEU A 137 7.02 -7.78 -2.95
CA LEU A 137 6.86 -7.55 -4.39
C LEU A 137 6.73 -8.86 -5.15
N GLU A 138 7.57 -9.84 -4.84
CA GLU A 138 7.52 -11.17 -5.47
C GLU A 138 6.20 -11.90 -5.26
N LYS A 139 5.53 -11.66 -4.13
CA LYS A 139 4.26 -12.31 -3.79
C LYS A 139 3.04 -11.68 -4.47
N CYS A 140 3.01 -10.37 -4.65
CA CYS A 140 1.76 -9.70 -5.04
C CYS A 140 1.89 -8.61 -6.10
N ALA A 141 3.11 -8.16 -6.46
CA ALA A 141 3.27 -7.15 -7.48
C ALA A 141 3.23 -7.75 -8.89
N THR A 142 2.59 -7.04 -9.82
CA THR A 142 2.61 -7.34 -11.26
C THR A 142 3.52 -6.38 -12.02
N HIS A 143 3.67 -5.17 -11.51
CA HIS A 143 4.50 -4.11 -12.08
C HIS A 143 5.38 -3.50 -11.00
N ILE A 144 6.51 -2.96 -11.40
CA ILE A 144 7.46 -2.30 -10.52
C ILE A 144 7.86 -0.95 -11.09
N ALA A 145 8.01 0.03 -10.20
CA ALA A 145 8.67 1.29 -10.45
C ALA A 145 9.87 1.38 -9.48
N PHE A 146 11.09 1.35 -10.02
CA PHE A 146 12.29 1.39 -9.23
C PHE A 146 12.92 2.78 -9.28
N ILE A 147 13.05 3.39 -8.11
CA ILE A 147 13.57 4.75 -7.93
C ILE A 147 14.86 4.66 -7.11
N LYS A 148 15.92 5.30 -7.60
CA LYS A 148 17.20 5.42 -6.90
C LYS A 148 17.73 6.84 -7.00
N ASP A 149 18.21 7.40 -5.91
CA ASP A 149 18.76 8.77 -5.82
C ASP A 149 17.82 9.85 -6.41
N GLY A 150 16.50 9.64 -6.30
CA GLY A 150 15.47 10.56 -6.82
C GLY A 150 15.17 10.41 -8.32
N GLU A 151 15.79 9.46 -9.00
CA GLU A 151 15.60 9.19 -10.43
C GLU A 151 14.88 7.86 -10.66
N MET A 152 13.97 7.84 -11.65
CA MET A 152 13.31 6.62 -12.08
C MET A 152 14.29 5.77 -12.89
N GLN A 153 14.73 4.65 -12.33
CA GLN A 153 15.65 3.72 -12.97
C GLN A 153 14.92 2.72 -13.87
N TYR A 154 13.72 2.30 -13.46
CA TYR A 154 12.93 1.36 -14.22
C TYR A 154 11.43 1.53 -13.92
N THR A 155 10.61 1.25 -14.93
CA THR A 155 9.16 1.08 -14.78
C THR A 155 8.66 0.06 -15.81
N GLY A 156 7.90 -0.94 -15.38
CA GLY A 156 7.39 -2.00 -16.26
C GLY A 156 6.83 -3.18 -15.49
N SER A 157 6.59 -4.29 -16.18
CA SER A 157 6.20 -5.52 -15.53
C SER A 157 7.33 -6.09 -14.65
N LEU A 158 6.97 -6.86 -13.64
CA LEU A 158 7.96 -7.53 -12.78
C LEU A 158 8.77 -8.58 -13.57
N ASP A 159 8.15 -9.23 -14.55
CA ASP A 159 8.83 -10.21 -15.38
C ASP A 159 9.84 -9.53 -16.31
N ASP A 160 9.47 -8.42 -16.98
CA ASP A 160 10.41 -7.64 -17.80
C ASP A 160 11.55 -7.06 -16.94
N PHE A 161 11.28 -6.69 -15.68
CA PHE A 161 12.33 -6.23 -14.75
C PHE A 161 13.35 -7.35 -14.48
N ARG A 162 12.89 -8.56 -14.20
CA ARG A 162 13.76 -9.73 -14.01
C ARG A 162 14.58 -10.04 -15.26
N ASP A 163 13.96 -9.99 -16.43
CA ASP A 163 14.65 -10.23 -17.71
C ASP A 163 15.70 -9.14 -18.00
N HIS A 164 15.41 -7.89 -17.67
CA HIS A 164 16.33 -6.77 -17.85
C HIS A 164 17.59 -6.92 -17.00
N TYR A 165 17.46 -7.46 -15.80
CA TYR A 165 18.56 -7.61 -14.82
C TYR A 165 19.01 -9.06 -14.63
N LYS A 166 18.68 -10.00 -15.53
CA LYS A 166 18.97 -11.43 -15.40
C LYS A 166 20.45 -11.77 -15.21
N ASP A 167 21.35 -10.94 -15.78
CA ASP A 167 22.81 -11.14 -15.68
C ASP A 167 23.37 -10.59 -14.35
N VAL A 168 22.55 -9.92 -13.54
CA VAL A 168 22.94 -9.25 -12.27
C VAL A 168 22.57 -10.11 -11.07
N GLY A 169 21.43 -10.79 -11.08
CA GLY A 169 20.98 -11.61 -9.96
C GLY A 169 19.81 -12.52 -10.32
N VAL A 170 19.62 -13.56 -9.53
CA VAL A 170 18.54 -14.55 -9.71
C VAL A 170 17.26 -14.13 -9.02
N THR A 171 17.38 -13.48 -7.85
CA THR A 171 16.24 -12.99 -7.07
C THR A 171 16.09 -11.48 -7.21
N LEU A 172 14.90 -10.99 -6.93
CA LEU A 172 14.65 -9.53 -6.89
C LEU A 172 15.55 -8.83 -5.86
N GLU A 173 15.82 -9.50 -4.75
CA GLU A 173 16.73 -9.01 -3.71
C GLU A 173 18.15 -8.87 -4.23
N ASP A 174 18.68 -9.87 -4.94
CA ASP A 174 20.03 -9.82 -5.54
C ASP A 174 20.16 -8.64 -6.52
N ILE A 175 19.14 -8.44 -7.35
CA ILE A 175 19.10 -7.36 -8.33
C ILE A 175 19.13 -6.00 -7.62
N ILE A 176 18.24 -5.80 -6.64
CA ILE A 176 18.15 -4.52 -5.91
C ILE A 176 19.45 -4.25 -5.13
N VAL A 177 19.97 -5.26 -4.41
CA VAL A 177 21.24 -5.15 -3.69
C VAL A 177 22.38 -4.77 -4.64
N HIS A 178 22.45 -5.38 -5.82
CA HIS A 178 23.50 -5.06 -6.79
C HIS A 178 23.37 -3.62 -7.31
N VAL A 179 22.17 -3.20 -7.67
CA VAL A 179 21.92 -1.86 -8.21
C VAL A 179 22.09 -0.78 -7.15
N GLU A 180 21.73 -1.06 -5.89
CA GLU A 180 21.89 -0.12 -4.77
C GLU A 180 23.31 -0.07 -4.19
N ARG A 181 24.12 -1.08 -4.44
CA ARG A 181 25.45 -1.19 -3.84
C ARG A 181 26.32 -0.01 -4.21
N ARG A 182 26.59 0.87 -3.25
CA ARG A 182 27.67 1.84 -3.33
C ARG A 182 28.95 1.11 -2.95
N PRO A 183 30.10 1.35 -3.65
CA PRO A 183 31.38 0.83 -3.17
C PRO A 183 31.58 1.30 -1.71
N LEU A 184 31.82 0.38 -0.81
CA LEU A 184 32.28 0.76 0.53
C LEU A 184 33.59 1.51 0.36
N ASP A 185 33.66 2.72 0.89
CA ASP A 185 34.92 3.46 0.94
C ASP A 185 35.84 2.72 1.91
N GLU A 186 36.80 1.97 1.35
CA GLU A 186 37.74 1.14 2.14
C GLU A 186 38.55 2.01 3.13
N GLY A 187 38.59 3.32 2.96
CA GLY A 187 39.20 4.27 3.88
C GLY A 187 38.41 4.60 5.14
N ALA A 188 37.10 4.20 5.22
CA ALA A 188 36.23 4.51 6.36
C ALA A 188 36.16 3.40 7.42
N ILE A 189 36.89 2.30 7.26
CA ILE A 189 36.86 1.11 8.14
C ILE A 189 38.16 1.00 8.99
N ILE A 190 38.91 2.08 9.17
CA ILE A 190 40.08 2.09 10.10
C ILE A 190 39.82 3.05 11.23
#